data_9455a4e352460819bb008ef23da12958
#
_entry.id   9455a4e352460819bb008ef23da12958
#
_cell.length_a   1.000
_cell.length_b   1.000
_cell.length_c   1.000
_cell.angle_alpha   90.00
_cell.angle_beta   90.00
_cell.angle_gamma   90.00
#
_symmetry.space_group_name_H-M   'P 1'
#
loop_
_entity.id
_entity.type
_entity.pdbx_description
1 polymer ?
#
loop_
_entity_poly.entity_id
_entity_poly.type
_entity_poly.pdbx_seq_one_letter_code
_entity_poly.pdbx_strand_id
1 'polypeptide(L)'
;MHAMIGSLDAAVEGYAAGLAEQVAAAVASGRALVPSLARRLADHGLSTDESLREHLSTLPILSKDDVLALQQADPPFGGALSATAAVRRVFQSPGPIYEPQLDGADPWRWSPSLQAAGMGADDLVLNCFGYHLSPAGAMFEEAALALGARVLPGGIGNQDLQARAIADLGVTAYTGLPSYLKAVIDRYDELDLPRDRWRLQRALVTAEPLPDSLRALLRERVPTVLMAYGTADTGLIAYETEPGGGLVPAPGVLVQVCDLDTGAPISQGEGQVVVTLLRPDYPLVRFGTGDLSAWRLGADGSPRLVGVLGRSGAAVKVRGMFLHPRQASAVLAGVPGVARWRFVIDRVEHRDDLGCEIVVAEGADDETVAADVADRIRSGLRFSCAVTSVADLPEDAAPITDRRDWS
;
A
#
# COMPACT_ATOMS: atom_id res chain seq x y z
N MET A 1 11.35 6.52 31.26
CA MET A 1 10.30 5.83 30.51
C MET A 1 8.91 6.42 30.70
N HIS A 2 8.41 6.68 31.94
CA HIS A 2 7.09 7.30 32.16
C HIS A 2 6.91 8.72 31.56
N ALA A 3 7.93 9.56 31.61
CA ALA A 3 7.86 10.93 31.05
C ALA A 3 7.80 10.96 29.51
N MET A 4 8.36 9.95 28.82
CA MET A 4 8.26 9.83 27.36
C MET A 4 6.90 9.30 26.89
N ILE A 5 6.23 8.47 27.71
CA ILE A 5 4.90 7.93 27.38
C ILE A 5 3.84 9.05 27.36
N GLY A 6 3.84 9.93 28.38
CA GLY A 6 2.96 11.09 28.39
C GLY A 6 3.22 12.09 27.25
N SER A 7 4.44 12.11 26.72
CA SER A 7 4.81 12.94 25.57
C SER A 7 4.23 12.38 24.25
N LEU A 8 4.16 11.06 24.06
CA LEU A 8 3.58 10.45 22.85
C LEU A 8 2.07 10.66 22.79
N ASP A 9 1.34 10.42 23.89
CA ASP A 9 -0.10 10.67 23.99
C ASP A 9 -0.42 12.13 23.64
N ALA A 10 0.25 13.07 24.28
CA ALA A 10 0.07 14.49 24.00
C ALA A 10 0.41 14.87 22.54
N ALA A 11 1.43 14.24 21.94
CA ALA A 11 1.79 14.50 20.56
C ALA A 11 0.73 13.97 19.59
N VAL A 12 0.21 12.76 19.81
CA VAL A 12 -0.85 12.16 18.97
C VAL A 12 -2.17 12.93 19.14
N GLU A 13 -2.55 13.29 20.35
CA GLU A 13 -3.73 14.13 20.61
C GLU A 13 -3.59 15.51 19.97
N GLY A 14 -2.42 16.15 20.10
CA GLY A 14 -2.14 17.45 19.49
C GLY A 14 -2.19 17.40 17.97
N TYR A 15 -1.70 16.33 17.35
CA TYR A 15 -1.81 16.10 15.91
C TYR A 15 -3.27 15.99 15.45
N ALA A 16 -4.07 15.16 16.14
CA ALA A 16 -5.47 14.98 15.80
C ALA A 16 -6.28 16.28 16.02
N ALA A 17 -6.05 16.97 17.13
CA ALA A 17 -6.69 18.25 17.43
C ALA A 17 -6.32 19.34 16.41
N GLY A 18 -5.07 19.37 15.95
CA GLY A 18 -4.62 20.31 14.91
C GLY A 18 -5.31 20.14 13.56
N LEU A 19 -5.89 18.95 13.29
CA LEU A 19 -6.62 18.67 12.06
C LEU A 19 -8.15 18.70 12.24
N ALA A 20 -8.68 18.77 13.47
CA ALA A 20 -10.09 18.56 13.78
C ALA A 20 -11.03 19.44 12.95
N GLU A 21 -10.75 20.74 12.82
CA GLU A 21 -11.57 21.66 12.04
C GLU A 21 -11.51 21.37 10.53
N GLN A 22 -10.33 21.03 10.00
CA GLN A 22 -10.15 20.68 8.60
C GLN A 22 -10.89 19.38 8.26
N VAL A 23 -10.82 18.38 9.15
CA VAL A 23 -11.53 17.12 9.03
C VAL A 23 -13.04 17.35 9.05
N ALA A 24 -13.55 18.08 10.04
CA ALA A 24 -14.98 18.37 10.15
C ALA A 24 -15.50 19.10 8.91
N ALA A 25 -14.77 20.09 8.43
CA ALA A 25 -15.14 20.85 7.22
C ALA A 25 -15.13 19.97 5.95
N ALA A 26 -14.11 19.11 5.78
CA ALA A 26 -14.01 18.21 4.64
C ALA A 26 -15.13 17.15 4.66
N VAL A 27 -15.44 16.58 5.83
CA VAL A 27 -16.51 15.60 6.00
C VAL A 27 -17.89 16.24 5.80
N ALA A 28 -18.13 17.45 6.32
CA ALA A 28 -19.36 18.18 6.12
C ALA A 28 -19.60 18.52 4.62
N SER A 29 -18.54 18.95 3.93
CA SER A 29 -18.59 19.19 2.48
C SER A 29 -18.83 17.88 1.70
N GLY A 30 -18.14 16.80 2.07
CA GLY A 30 -18.34 15.48 1.47
C GLY A 30 -19.75 14.95 1.70
N ARG A 31 -20.32 15.14 2.90
CA ARG A 31 -21.73 14.82 3.22
C ARG A 31 -22.71 15.49 2.25
N ALA A 32 -22.44 16.73 1.90
CA ALA A 32 -23.29 17.47 0.95
C ALA A 32 -23.19 16.99 -0.50
N LEU A 33 -22.04 16.41 -0.88
CA LEU A 33 -21.72 16.05 -2.26
C LEU A 33 -21.86 14.55 -2.57
N VAL A 34 -21.76 13.68 -1.53
CA VAL A 34 -21.64 12.23 -1.69
C VAL A 34 -22.75 11.51 -0.92
N PRO A 35 -23.78 10.98 -1.64
CA PRO A 35 -24.96 10.40 -1.01
C PRO A 35 -24.68 9.20 -0.11
N SER A 36 -23.70 8.35 -0.43
CA SER A 36 -23.34 7.21 0.42
C SER A 36 -22.75 7.65 1.76
N LEU A 37 -21.92 8.70 1.78
CA LEU A 37 -21.41 9.29 3.00
C LEU A 37 -22.53 9.93 3.82
N ALA A 38 -23.44 10.68 3.17
CA ALA A 38 -24.56 11.30 3.87
C ALA A 38 -25.42 10.26 4.62
N ARG A 39 -25.75 9.15 3.96
CA ARG A 39 -26.49 8.02 4.58
C ARG A 39 -25.72 7.42 5.73
N ARG A 40 -24.44 7.05 5.52
CA ARG A 40 -23.59 6.44 6.55
C ARG A 40 -23.49 7.33 7.80
N LEU A 41 -23.32 8.64 7.64
CA LEU A 41 -23.28 9.57 8.76
C LEU A 41 -24.63 9.68 9.49
N ALA A 42 -25.74 9.72 8.74
CA ALA A 42 -27.08 9.78 9.31
C ALA A 42 -27.43 8.52 10.12
N ASP A 43 -27.09 7.34 9.62
CA ASP A 43 -27.30 6.06 10.29
C ASP A 43 -26.58 5.95 11.66
N HIS A 44 -25.55 6.78 11.85
CA HIS A 44 -24.78 6.84 13.09
C HIS A 44 -24.95 8.14 13.89
N GLY A 45 -25.99 8.94 13.58
CA GLY A 45 -26.31 10.16 14.33
C GLY A 45 -25.35 11.34 14.07
N LEU A 46 -24.53 11.28 13.01
CA LEU A 46 -23.52 12.29 12.67
C LEU A 46 -23.99 13.26 11.57
N SER A 47 -25.23 13.72 11.67
CA SER A 47 -25.86 14.57 10.64
C SER A 47 -25.55 16.08 10.75
N THR A 48 -25.03 16.52 11.89
CA THR A 48 -24.71 17.95 12.13
C THR A 48 -23.21 18.19 12.18
N ASP A 49 -22.78 19.43 11.93
CA ASP A 49 -21.37 19.80 12.01
C ASP A 49 -20.83 19.70 13.45
N GLU A 50 -21.69 19.92 14.45
CA GLU A 50 -21.36 19.73 15.86
C GLU A 50 -21.06 18.24 16.15
N SER A 51 -21.98 17.32 15.75
CA SER A 51 -21.79 15.90 15.95
C SER A 51 -20.54 15.36 15.21
N LEU A 52 -20.19 15.93 14.05
CA LEU A 52 -18.96 15.57 13.35
C LEU A 52 -17.70 15.98 14.12
N ARG A 53 -17.68 17.17 14.74
CA ARG A 53 -16.54 17.59 15.56
C ARG A 53 -16.35 16.75 16.81
N GLU A 54 -17.43 16.38 17.46
CA GLU A 54 -17.39 15.71 18.76
C GLU A 54 -17.29 14.19 18.66
N HIS A 55 -17.92 13.59 17.65
CA HIS A 55 -18.17 12.15 17.63
C HIS A 55 -17.69 11.42 16.36
N LEU A 56 -16.95 12.08 15.44
CA LEU A 56 -16.47 11.42 14.23
C LEU A 56 -15.65 10.15 14.51
N SER A 57 -14.92 10.12 15.62
CA SER A 57 -14.13 8.96 16.04
C SER A 57 -14.98 7.74 16.41
N THR A 58 -16.27 7.91 16.69
CA THR A 58 -17.21 6.81 16.98
C THR A 58 -17.82 6.18 15.72
N LEU A 59 -17.69 6.83 14.54
CA LEU A 59 -18.16 6.25 13.29
C LEU A 59 -17.43 4.91 13.06
N PRO A 60 -18.12 3.80 12.80
CA PRO A 60 -17.48 2.52 12.51
C PRO A 60 -16.46 2.64 11.39
N ILE A 61 -15.40 1.84 11.45
CA ILE A 61 -14.37 1.81 10.42
C ILE A 61 -14.99 1.26 9.12
N LEU A 62 -14.76 1.95 8.00
CA LEU A 62 -15.14 1.51 6.67
C LEU A 62 -14.07 0.54 6.16
N SER A 63 -14.40 -0.72 6.04
CA SER A 63 -13.45 -1.73 5.53
C SER A 63 -13.38 -1.76 4.01
N LYS A 64 -12.38 -2.42 3.46
CA LYS A 64 -12.30 -2.70 2.03
C LYS A 64 -13.46 -3.59 1.53
N ASP A 65 -13.89 -4.53 2.36
CA ASP A 65 -15.03 -5.40 2.05
C ASP A 65 -16.34 -4.59 1.96
N ASP A 66 -16.52 -3.57 2.83
CA ASP A 66 -17.66 -2.65 2.75
C ASP A 66 -17.65 -1.84 1.46
N VAL A 67 -16.47 -1.30 1.07
CA VAL A 67 -16.33 -0.57 -0.20
C VAL A 67 -16.64 -1.48 -1.39
N LEU A 68 -16.15 -2.71 -1.39
CA LEU A 68 -16.46 -3.69 -2.44
C LEU A 68 -17.96 -3.98 -2.51
N ALA A 69 -18.62 -4.19 -1.37
CA ALA A 69 -20.06 -4.41 -1.30
C ALA A 69 -20.86 -3.23 -1.85
N LEU A 70 -20.44 -1.98 -1.50
CA LEU A 70 -21.04 -0.77 -2.04
C LEU A 70 -20.88 -0.68 -3.57
N GLN A 71 -19.70 -0.98 -4.10
CA GLN A 71 -19.44 -0.96 -5.55
C GLN A 71 -20.23 -2.05 -6.30
N GLN A 72 -20.40 -3.21 -5.70
CA GLN A 72 -21.24 -4.28 -6.27
C GLN A 72 -22.72 -3.90 -6.31
N ALA A 73 -23.21 -3.19 -5.30
CA ALA A 73 -24.60 -2.74 -5.21
C ALA A 73 -24.89 -1.54 -6.13
N ASP A 74 -23.92 -0.66 -6.35
CA ASP A 74 -24.04 0.57 -7.16
C ASP A 74 -22.74 0.83 -7.95
N PRO A 75 -22.49 0.11 -9.05
CA PRO A 75 -21.28 0.26 -9.85
C PRO A 75 -21.19 1.63 -10.53
N PRO A 76 -19.95 2.19 -10.75
CA PRO A 76 -18.66 1.57 -10.42
C PRO A 76 -18.12 1.94 -9.03
N PHE A 77 -18.62 2.99 -8.37
CA PHE A 77 -18.00 3.58 -7.17
C PHE A 77 -18.85 3.49 -5.90
N GLY A 78 -19.97 2.75 -5.91
CA GLY A 78 -20.80 2.56 -4.70
C GLY A 78 -21.45 3.84 -4.18
N GLY A 79 -21.67 4.84 -5.03
CA GLY A 79 -22.14 6.16 -4.60
C GLY A 79 -21.13 6.94 -3.75
N ALA A 80 -19.84 6.51 -3.70
CA ALA A 80 -18.80 7.17 -2.91
C ALA A 80 -18.14 8.37 -3.60
N LEU A 81 -18.55 8.67 -4.85
CA LEU A 81 -18.02 9.75 -5.66
C LEU A 81 -19.05 10.87 -5.78
N SER A 82 -18.60 12.13 -5.67
CA SER A 82 -19.44 13.28 -5.99
C SER A 82 -19.87 13.27 -7.46
N ALA A 83 -21.11 13.63 -7.75
CA ALA A 83 -21.62 13.75 -9.11
C ALA A 83 -20.85 14.78 -9.96
N THR A 84 -20.15 15.71 -9.34
CA THR A 84 -19.36 16.75 -10.00
C THR A 84 -17.89 16.42 -10.09
N ALA A 85 -17.45 15.27 -9.57
CA ALA A 85 -16.05 14.86 -9.60
C ALA A 85 -15.58 14.56 -11.03
N ALA A 86 -14.48 15.18 -11.44
CA ALA A 86 -13.88 14.93 -12.74
C ALA A 86 -12.96 13.70 -12.67
N VAL A 87 -13.42 12.57 -13.19
CA VAL A 87 -12.65 11.33 -13.28
C VAL A 87 -11.86 11.30 -14.57
N ARG A 88 -10.52 11.22 -14.47
CA ARG A 88 -9.62 11.14 -15.64
C ARG A 88 -9.33 9.71 -16.07
N ARG A 89 -9.14 8.80 -15.12
CA ARG A 89 -8.89 7.37 -15.35
C ARG A 89 -9.62 6.56 -14.27
N VAL A 90 -9.93 5.33 -14.59
CA VAL A 90 -10.44 4.34 -13.62
C VAL A 90 -9.44 3.21 -13.55
N PHE A 91 -9.02 2.87 -12.35
CA PHE A 91 -8.15 1.74 -12.07
C PHE A 91 -8.91 0.62 -11.38
N GLN A 92 -8.31 -0.54 -11.37
CA GLN A 92 -8.80 -1.70 -10.65
C GLN A 92 -7.67 -2.29 -9.83
N SER A 93 -7.75 -2.15 -8.52
CA SER A 93 -6.84 -2.84 -7.61
C SER A 93 -7.28 -4.28 -7.36
N PRO A 94 -6.37 -5.16 -6.88
CA PRO A 94 -6.76 -6.48 -6.43
C PRO A 94 -7.80 -6.39 -5.32
N GLY A 95 -8.98 -7.09 -5.55
CA GLY A 95 -10.03 -7.03 -4.57
C GLY A 95 -11.44 -7.31 -5.11
N PRO A 96 -11.85 -7.21 -6.38
CA PRO A 96 -11.53 -6.17 -7.34
C PRO A 96 -12.26 -4.86 -7.01
N ILE A 97 -11.55 -3.85 -6.61
CA ILE A 97 -12.09 -2.51 -6.27
C ILE A 97 -11.76 -1.54 -7.40
N TYR A 98 -12.74 -0.77 -7.85
CA TYR A 98 -12.54 0.31 -8.81
C TYR A 98 -12.14 1.60 -8.09
N GLU A 99 -11.08 2.23 -8.57
CA GLU A 99 -10.47 3.43 -7.99
C GLU A 99 -10.46 4.56 -9.01
N PRO A 100 -11.10 5.70 -8.71
CA PRO A 100 -11.07 6.85 -9.60
C PRO A 100 -9.77 7.61 -9.45
N GLN A 101 -9.11 7.93 -10.56
CA GLN A 101 -8.18 9.06 -10.61
C GLN A 101 -8.98 10.32 -10.84
N LEU A 102 -8.98 11.19 -9.86
CA LEU A 102 -9.60 12.48 -9.98
C LEU A 102 -8.67 13.50 -10.66
N ASP A 103 -9.23 14.58 -11.19
CA ASP A 103 -8.45 15.64 -11.80
C ASP A 103 -7.54 16.33 -10.77
N GLY A 104 -6.41 16.86 -11.25
CA GLY A 104 -5.40 17.52 -10.43
C GLY A 104 -3.98 17.09 -10.79
N ALA A 105 -3.00 17.86 -10.35
CA ALA A 105 -1.59 17.61 -10.67
C ALA A 105 -1.02 16.41 -9.91
N ASP A 106 -1.46 16.18 -8.66
CA ASP A 106 -1.04 15.04 -7.82
C ASP A 106 -2.25 14.56 -7.01
N PRO A 107 -3.22 13.87 -7.64
CA PRO A 107 -4.48 13.53 -7.00
C PRO A 107 -4.34 12.56 -5.81
N TRP A 108 -3.23 11.84 -5.72
CA TRP A 108 -2.92 10.91 -4.62
C TRP A 108 -1.93 11.46 -3.59
N ARG A 109 -1.45 12.72 -3.78
CA ARG A 109 -0.63 13.47 -2.82
C ARG A 109 0.75 12.84 -2.55
N TRP A 110 1.38 12.20 -3.56
CA TRP A 110 2.71 11.61 -3.40
C TRP A 110 3.86 12.61 -3.49
N SER A 111 3.64 13.82 -4.05
CA SER A 111 4.67 14.84 -4.21
C SER A 111 5.45 15.17 -2.92
N PRO A 112 4.83 15.30 -1.73
CA PRO A 112 5.58 15.57 -0.50
C PRO A 112 6.63 14.51 -0.17
N SER A 113 6.35 13.23 -0.45
CA SER A 113 7.30 12.15 -0.19
C SER A 113 8.46 12.12 -1.20
N LEU A 114 8.18 12.44 -2.47
CA LEU A 114 9.22 12.59 -3.48
C LEU A 114 10.12 13.80 -3.16
N GLN A 115 9.51 14.91 -2.76
CA GLN A 115 10.23 16.12 -2.36
C GLN A 115 11.10 15.87 -1.11
N ALA A 116 10.61 15.12 -0.12
CA ALA A 116 11.39 14.73 1.04
C ALA A 116 12.62 13.88 0.66
N ALA A 117 12.50 13.04 -0.36
CA ALA A 117 13.63 12.31 -0.94
C ALA A 117 14.57 13.19 -1.79
N GLY A 118 14.27 14.48 -1.92
CA GLY A 118 15.04 15.46 -2.69
C GLY A 118 14.81 15.44 -4.18
N MET A 119 13.70 14.88 -4.64
CA MET A 119 13.32 14.85 -6.06
C MET A 119 12.69 16.19 -6.50
N GLY A 120 12.97 16.62 -7.72
CA GLY A 120 12.49 17.89 -8.27
C GLY A 120 12.71 18.01 -9.78
N ALA A 121 12.62 19.23 -10.31
CA ALA A 121 12.61 19.54 -11.73
C ALA A 121 13.84 19.08 -12.52
N ASP A 122 14.98 18.95 -11.86
CA ASP A 122 16.22 18.51 -12.51
C ASP A 122 16.31 16.99 -12.65
N ASP A 123 15.39 16.23 -12.06
CA ASP A 123 15.45 14.77 -12.04
C ASP A 123 14.85 14.12 -13.28
N LEU A 124 15.44 12.99 -13.65
CA LEU A 124 14.80 11.96 -14.46
C LEU A 124 14.52 10.76 -13.55
N VAL A 125 13.24 10.53 -13.28
CA VAL A 125 12.77 9.49 -12.37
C VAL A 125 12.48 8.21 -13.15
N LEU A 126 13.17 7.11 -12.83
CA LEU A 126 12.78 5.78 -13.26
C LEU A 126 11.66 5.28 -12.36
N ASN A 127 10.45 5.21 -12.89
CA ASN A 127 9.28 4.70 -12.18
C ASN A 127 9.07 3.21 -12.49
N CYS A 128 9.36 2.35 -11.52
CA CYS A 128 9.26 0.90 -11.62
C CYS A 128 7.98 0.33 -10.98
N PHE A 129 6.91 1.11 -10.89
CA PHE A 129 5.57 0.60 -10.58
C PHE A 129 4.79 0.22 -11.83
N GLY A 130 3.86 -0.73 -11.67
CA GLY A 130 3.02 -1.21 -12.77
C GLY A 130 2.06 -0.14 -13.29
N TYR A 131 1.87 -0.13 -14.62
CA TYR A 131 0.96 0.78 -15.33
C TYR A 131 -0.31 0.06 -15.83
N HIS A 132 -0.51 -1.20 -15.43
CA HIS A 132 -1.63 -2.02 -15.88
C HIS A 132 -2.67 -2.18 -14.78
N LEU A 133 -3.91 -1.75 -15.02
CA LEU A 133 -5.06 -1.77 -14.13
C LEU A 133 -4.84 -1.08 -12.78
N SER A 134 -3.75 -1.38 -12.04
CA SER A 134 -3.40 -0.76 -10.78
C SER A 134 -2.94 0.69 -10.95
N PRO A 135 -3.26 1.61 -10.02
CA PRO A 135 -2.90 3.02 -10.14
C PRO A 135 -1.44 3.33 -9.82
N ALA A 136 -0.67 2.38 -9.28
CA ALA A 136 0.65 2.67 -8.69
C ALA A 136 1.60 3.41 -9.65
N GLY A 137 1.73 2.97 -10.91
CA GLY A 137 2.56 3.66 -11.89
C GLY A 137 2.12 5.10 -12.13
N ALA A 138 0.81 5.32 -12.29
CA ALA A 138 0.25 6.65 -12.48
C ALA A 138 0.41 7.56 -11.25
N MET A 139 0.31 7.02 -10.03
CA MET A 139 0.48 7.77 -8.79
C MET A 139 1.84 8.45 -8.71
N PHE A 140 2.90 7.67 -8.94
CA PHE A 140 4.27 8.20 -8.85
C PHE A 140 4.65 9.04 -10.06
N GLU A 141 4.10 8.75 -11.23
CA GLU A 141 4.28 9.57 -12.42
C GLU A 141 3.67 10.96 -12.25
N GLU A 142 2.37 11.05 -11.88
CA GLU A 142 1.68 12.34 -11.67
C GLU A 142 2.39 13.17 -10.58
N ALA A 143 2.83 12.55 -9.49
CA ALA A 143 3.56 13.24 -8.43
C ALA A 143 4.92 13.77 -8.89
N ALA A 144 5.69 13.00 -9.66
CA ALA A 144 6.97 13.42 -10.19
C ALA A 144 6.79 14.56 -11.21
N LEU A 145 5.80 14.44 -12.11
CA LEU A 145 5.46 15.50 -13.07
C LEU A 145 4.99 16.78 -12.37
N ALA A 146 4.24 16.67 -11.25
CA ALA A 146 3.82 17.81 -10.45
C ALA A 146 4.99 18.58 -9.82
N LEU A 147 6.12 17.90 -9.56
CA LEU A 147 7.38 18.51 -9.10
C LEU A 147 8.24 19.04 -10.26
N GLY A 148 7.77 18.93 -11.51
CA GLY A 148 8.51 19.33 -12.70
C GLY A 148 9.57 18.33 -13.15
N ALA A 149 9.68 17.16 -12.51
CA ALA A 149 10.60 16.10 -12.91
C ALA A 149 10.16 15.46 -14.24
N ARG A 150 11.11 14.84 -14.92
CA ARG A 150 10.84 13.97 -16.08
C ARG A 150 10.70 12.53 -15.59
N VAL A 151 9.88 11.74 -16.27
CA VAL A 151 9.64 10.35 -15.89
C VAL A 151 10.00 9.40 -17.03
N LEU A 152 10.74 8.34 -16.69
CA LEU A 152 10.87 7.15 -17.51
C LEU A 152 9.91 6.09 -16.94
N PRO A 153 8.80 5.76 -17.65
CA PRO A 153 7.80 4.80 -17.18
C PRO A 153 8.30 3.36 -17.38
N GLY A 154 9.24 2.94 -16.53
CA GLY A 154 9.92 1.65 -16.64
C GLY A 154 9.02 0.45 -16.37
N GLY A 155 8.03 0.60 -15.46
CA GLY A 155 7.14 -0.49 -15.08
C GLY A 155 7.86 -1.63 -14.35
N ILE A 156 7.23 -2.79 -14.31
CA ILE A 156 7.76 -4.02 -13.72
C ILE A 156 8.27 -4.94 -14.84
N GLY A 157 9.36 -5.65 -14.59
CA GLY A 157 10.03 -6.49 -15.58
C GLY A 157 11.04 -5.69 -16.43
N ASN A 158 11.64 -6.32 -17.44
CA ASN A 158 12.60 -5.71 -18.35
C ASN A 158 13.82 -5.04 -17.68
N GLN A 159 14.36 -5.66 -16.63
CA GLN A 159 15.49 -5.11 -15.85
C GLN A 159 16.73 -4.78 -16.71
N ASP A 160 16.97 -5.53 -17.79
CA ASP A 160 18.04 -5.25 -18.74
C ASP A 160 17.89 -3.88 -19.39
N LEU A 161 16.67 -3.57 -19.84
CA LEU A 161 16.38 -2.28 -20.49
C LEU A 161 16.42 -1.14 -19.47
N GLN A 162 15.93 -1.37 -18.25
CA GLN A 162 15.96 -0.39 -17.18
C GLN A 162 17.40 -0.08 -16.75
N ALA A 163 18.25 -1.10 -16.57
CA ALA A 163 19.67 -0.92 -16.24
C ALA A 163 20.41 -0.14 -17.34
N ARG A 164 20.18 -0.48 -18.61
CA ARG A 164 20.77 0.28 -19.75
C ARG A 164 20.25 1.70 -19.80
N ALA A 165 18.96 1.92 -19.57
CA ALA A 165 18.37 3.26 -19.56
C ALA A 165 18.96 4.15 -18.44
N ILE A 166 19.29 3.58 -17.27
CA ILE A 166 20.00 4.31 -16.21
C ILE A 166 21.34 4.85 -16.74
N ALA A 167 22.11 4.02 -17.46
CA ALA A 167 23.40 4.42 -18.02
C ALA A 167 23.26 5.40 -19.18
N ASP A 168 22.30 5.17 -20.08
CA ASP A 168 22.19 5.89 -21.35
C ASP A 168 21.51 7.26 -21.19
N LEU A 169 20.52 7.35 -20.29
CA LEU A 169 19.71 8.56 -20.09
C LEU A 169 20.15 9.38 -18.88
N GLY A 170 21.05 8.83 -18.04
CA GLY A 170 21.48 9.50 -16.83
C GLY A 170 20.34 9.66 -15.80
N VAL A 171 19.61 8.59 -15.55
CA VAL A 171 18.55 8.55 -14.53
C VAL A 171 19.10 8.95 -13.16
N THR A 172 18.43 9.89 -12.48
CA THR A 172 18.88 10.47 -11.23
C THR A 172 18.07 10.04 -10.02
N ALA A 173 16.82 9.59 -10.23
CA ALA A 173 15.92 9.20 -9.18
C ALA A 173 15.15 7.91 -9.52
N TYR A 174 14.65 7.23 -8.48
CA TYR A 174 13.93 5.97 -8.59
C TYR A 174 12.67 5.99 -7.73
N THR A 175 11.59 5.40 -8.26
CA THR A 175 10.39 5.04 -7.48
C THR A 175 10.02 3.59 -7.77
N GLY A 176 9.78 2.80 -6.72
CA GLY A 176 9.47 1.37 -6.85
C GLY A 176 9.57 0.60 -5.54
N LEU A 177 9.64 -0.73 -5.65
CA LEU A 177 9.89 -1.61 -4.52
C LEU A 177 11.38 -1.55 -4.13
N PRO A 178 11.73 -1.68 -2.84
CA PRO A 178 13.14 -1.73 -2.43
C PRO A 178 13.86 -2.97 -2.96
N SER A 179 13.20 -4.13 -2.97
CA SER A 179 13.76 -5.37 -3.53
C SER A 179 13.98 -5.27 -5.04
N TYR A 180 13.10 -4.54 -5.75
CA TYR A 180 13.23 -4.34 -7.19
C TYR A 180 14.38 -3.38 -7.53
N LEU A 181 14.60 -2.33 -6.72
CA LEU A 181 15.77 -1.46 -6.87
C LEU A 181 17.07 -2.26 -6.73
N LYS A 182 17.13 -3.16 -5.72
CA LYS A 182 18.27 -4.08 -5.56
C LYS A 182 18.51 -4.91 -6.82
N ALA A 183 17.45 -5.49 -7.38
CA ALA A 183 17.54 -6.30 -8.59
C ALA A 183 18.00 -5.49 -9.82
N VAL A 184 17.61 -4.22 -9.94
CA VAL A 184 18.09 -3.33 -11.02
C VAL A 184 19.58 -2.97 -10.84
N ILE A 185 20.01 -2.75 -9.60
CA ILE A 185 21.44 -2.53 -9.28
C ILE A 185 22.27 -3.75 -9.64
N ASP A 186 21.85 -4.94 -9.21
CA ASP A 186 22.54 -6.19 -9.52
C ASP A 186 22.62 -6.39 -11.05
N ARG A 187 21.52 -6.14 -11.74
CA ARG A 187 21.47 -6.27 -13.19
C ARG A 187 22.38 -5.28 -13.91
N TYR A 188 22.51 -4.06 -13.38
CA TYR A 188 23.46 -3.07 -13.90
C TYR A 188 24.91 -3.59 -13.83
N ASP A 189 25.27 -4.21 -12.71
CA ASP A 189 26.62 -4.77 -12.49
C ASP A 189 26.84 -6.06 -13.31
N GLU A 190 25.87 -6.95 -13.42
CA GLU A 190 25.92 -8.16 -14.26
C GLU A 190 26.09 -7.85 -15.75
N LEU A 191 25.52 -6.75 -16.23
CA LEU A 191 25.68 -6.28 -17.60
C LEU A 191 27.00 -5.54 -17.85
N ASP A 192 27.86 -5.44 -16.85
CA ASP A 192 29.14 -4.72 -16.87
C ASP A 192 28.99 -3.27 -17.40
N LEU A 193 27.91 -2.59 -16.99
CA LEU A 193 27.66 -1.22 -17.43
C LEU A 193 28.62 -0.23 -16.73
N PRO A 194 29.03 0.86 -17.42
CA PRO A 194 30.05 1.76 -16.91
C PRO A 194 29.63 2.46 -15.60
N ARG A 195 30.40 2.29 -14.56
CA ARG A 195 30.12 2.89 -13.22
C ARG A 195 30.08 4.41 -13.22
N ASP A 196 30.83 5.06 -14.08
CA ASP A 196 30.85 6.51 -14.27
C ASP A 196 29.57 7.04 -14.93
N ARG A 197 28.74 6.18 -15.50
CA ARG A 197 27.40 6.52 -16.01
C ARG A 197 26.29 6.33 -14.98
N TRP A 198 26.55 5.73 -13.83
CA TRP A 198 25.58 5.62 -12.74
C TRP A 198 25.33 6.99 -12.11
N ARG A 199 24.13 7.56 -12.30
CA ARG A 199 23.75 8.89 -11.81
C ARG A 199 22.62 8.85 -10.77
N LEU A 200 22.15 7.67 -10.39
CA LEU A 200 21.06 7.51 -9.44
C LEU A 200 21.50 7.97 -8.04
N GLN A 201 20.87 9.03 -7.53
CA GLN A 201 21.21 9.68 -6.26
C GLN A 201 20.17 9.49 -5.19
N ARG A 202 18.91 9.28 -5.59
CA ARG A 202 17.78 9.25 -4.67
C ARG A 202 16.75 8.21 -5.07
N ALA A 203 16.16 7.57 -4.05
CA ALA A 203 15.08 6.63 -4.23
C ALA A 203 13.99 6.87 -3.19
N LEU A 204 12.74 6.85 -3.63
CA LEU A 204 11.57 6.68 -2.78
C LEU A 204 11.03 5.28 -2.98
N VAL A 205 11.04 4.47 -1.93
CA VAL A 205 10.57 3.09 -1.99
C VAL A 205 9.33 2.88 -1.14
N THR A 206 8.44 1.98 -1.57
CA THR A 206 7.22 1.64 -0.84
C THR A 206 6.74 0.24 -1.21
N ALA A 207 5.60 -0.15 -0.65
CA ALA A 207 4.87 -1.38 -0.93
C ALA A 207 5.50 -2.66 -0.36
N GLU A 208 6.73 -2.61 0.09
CA GLU A 208 7.43 -3.66 0.86
C GLU A 208 8.13 -3.04 2.06
N PRO A 209 8.39 -3.79 3.14
CA PRO A 209 9.27 -3.33 4.19
C PRO A 209 10.68 -3.02 3.66
N LEU A 210 11.33 -2.07 4.31
CA LEU A 210 12.73 -1.70 4.04
C LEU A 210 13.56 -1.97 5.30
N PRO A 211 14.04 -3.20 5.52
CA PRO A 211 14.93 -3.52 6.63
C PRO A 211 16.22 -2.70 6.55
N ASP A 212 16.83 -2.42 7.71
CA ASP A 212 18.06 -1.60 7.77
C ASP A 212 19.21 -2.24 6.98
N SER A 213 19.29 -3.58 6.94
CA SER A 213 20.26 -4.31 6.12
C SER A 213 20.10 -4.03 4.62
N LEU A 214 18.86 -4.06 4.10
CA LEU A 214 18.60 -3.76 2.72
C LEU A 214 18.81 -2.27 2.42
N ARG A 215 18.38 -1.38 3.32
CA ARG A 215 18.63 0.07 3.20
C ARG A 215 20.13 0.38 3.12
N ALA A 216 20.93 -0.23 3.98
CA ALA A 216 22.39 -0.05 3.98
C ALA A 216 22.99 -0.47 2.65
N LEU A 217 22.60 -1.62 2.13
CA LEU A 217 23.06 -2.17 0.86
C LEU A 217 22.67 -1.26 -0.34
N LEU A 218 21.43 -0.78 -0.38
CA LEU A 218 20.98 0.14 -1.42
C LEU A 218 21.75 1.47 -1.37
N ARG A 219 22.09 1.95 -0.16
CA ARG A 219 22.82 3.20 0.03
C ARG A 219 24.29 3.15 -0.40
N GLU A 220 24.86 2.00 -0.65
CA GLU A 220 26.17 1.88 -1.30
C GLU A 220 26.17 2.44 -2.73
N ARG A 221 25.01 2.44 -3.38
CA ARG A 221 24.84 2.89 -4.77
C ARG A 221 23.91 4.10 -4.91
N VAL A 222 22.99 4.31 -3.99
CA VAL A 222 21.98 5.38 -4.00
C VAL A 222 22.05 6.13 -2.65
N PRO A 223 22.66 7.30 -2.60
CA PRO A 223 22.92 8.02 -1.34
C PRO A 223 21.67 8.27 -0.47
N THR A 224 20.55 8.62 -1.11
CA THR A 224 19.27 8.86 -0.41
C THR A 224 18.28 7.75 -0.74
N VAL A 225 17.89 6.97 0.28
CA VAL A 225 16.83 5.97 0.17
C VAL A 225 15.83 6.21 1.30
N LEU A 226 14.65 6.73 0.95
CA LEU A 226 13.54 6.97 1.88
C LEU A 226 12.38 6.05 1.57
N MET A 227 11.61 5.75 2.62
CA MET A 227 10.42 4.91 2.55
C MET A 227 9.15 5.74 2.68
N ALA A 228 8.09 5.34 1.99
CA ALA A 228 6.76 5.89 2.19
C ALA A 228 5.73 4.78 2.33
N TYR A 229 4.57 5.13 2.87
CA TYR A 229 3.43 4.26 3.04
C TYR A 229 2.19 4.88 2.42
N GLY A 230 1.48 4.10 1.64
CA GLY A 230 0.21 4.47 1.04
C GLY A 230 -0.48 3.27 0.40
N THR A 231 -1.73 3.45 -0.01
CA THR A 231 -2.54 2.43 -0.65
C THR A 231 -3.13 2.96 -1.97
N ALA A 232 -3.59 2.05 -2.81
CA ALA A 232 -4.27 2.39 -4.05
C ALA A 232 -5.52 3.24 -3.80
N ASP A 233 -6.27 2.92 -2.74
CA ASP A 233 -7.53 3.60 -2.37
C ASP A 233 -7.28 5.03 -1.87
N THR A 234 -6.22 5.23 -1.08
CA THR A 234 -6.03 6.46 -0.31
C THR A 234 -4.91 7.37 -0.82
N GLY A 235 -4.01 6.84 -1.64
CA GLY A 235 -2.76 7.51 -1.98
C GLY A 235 -1.77 7.53 -0.82
N LEU A 236 -0.97 8.59 -0.71
CA LEU A 236 0.03 8.74 0.35
C LEU A 236 -0.64 8.89 1.72
N ILE A 237 -0.18 8.09 2.68
CA ILE A 237 -0.61 8.11 4.09
C ILE A 237 0.48 8.70 4.99
N ALA A 238 1.72 8.23 4.86
CA ALA A 238 2.85 8.71 5.65
C ALA A 238 4.18 8.43 4.92
N TYR A 239 5.24 9.16 5.27
CA TYR A 239 6.53 9.04 4.61
C TYR A 239 7.69 9.43 5.52
N GLU A 240 8.87 8.91 5.25
CA GLU A 240 10.11 9.32 5.90
C GLU A 240 10.57 10.70 5.43
N THR A 241 11.05 11.51 6.36
CA THR A 241 11.80 12.74 6.09
C THR A 241 13.30 12.56 6.33
N GLU A 242 13.65 11.49 7.03
CA GLU A 242 15.03 11.04 7.30
C GLU A 242 15.04 9.51 7.41
N PRO A 243 16.12 8.84 7.01
CA PRO A 243 16.19 7.37 7.02
C PRO A 243 16.00 6.79 8.43
N GLY A 244 14.99 5.89 8.60
CA GLY A 244 14.71 5.23 9.88
C GLY A 244 14.05 6.11 10.94
N GLY A 245 13.75 7.36 10.63
CA GLY A 245 13.12 8.32 11.56
C GLY A 245 11.66 8.05 11.89
N GLY A 246 11.03 7.07 11.26
CA GLY A 246 9.59 6.82 11.27
C GLY A 246 8.87 7.64 10.19
N LEU A 247 7.59 7.35 9.98
CA LEU A 247 6.80 7.93 8.89
C LEU A 247 5.95 9.09 9.41
N VAL A 248 6.19 10.28 8.90
CA VAL A 248 5.39 11.48 9.18
C VAL A 248 4.05 11.36 8.44
N PRO A 249 2.90 11.60 9.10
CA PRO A 249 1.60 11.64 8.43
C PRO A 249 1.59 12.65 7.28
N ALA A 250 1.03 12.24 6.14
CA ALA A 250 0.99 13.08 4.95
C ALA A 250 -0.02 14.24 5.07
N PRO A 251 0.19 15.37 4.39
CA PRO A 251 -0.82 16.41 4.30
C PRO A 251 -2.08 15.93 3.56
N GLY A 252 -3.25 16.48 3.94
CA GLY A 252 -4.52 16.16 3.30
C GLY A 252 -5.14 14.82 3.73
N VAL A 253 -4.65 14.23 4.81
CA VAL A 253 -5.21 13.01 5.42
C VAL A 253 -5.06 13.05 6.93
N LEU A 254 -6.13 12.70 7.66
CA LEU A 254 -6.03 12.33 9.07
C LEU A 254 -5.67 10.85 9.16
N VAL A 255 -4.58 10.55 9.84
CA VAL A 255 -4.12 9.18 10.12
C VAL A 255 -4.39 8.86 11.58
N GLN A 256 -4.97 7.70 11.83
CA GLN A 256 -5.22 7.16 13.17
C GLN A 256 -4.69 5.73 13.25
N VAL A 257 -4.19 5.33 14.41
CA VAL A 257 -3.99 3.93 14.77
C VAL A 257 -5.16 3.58 15.67
N CYS A 258 -5.94 2.57 15.30
CA CYS A 258 -7.16 2.20 15.99
C CYS A 258 -7.05 0.80 16.55
N ASP A 259 -7.57 0.64 17.77
CA ASP A 259 -7.71 -0.66 18.44
C ASP A 259 -8.55 -1.62 17.58
N LEU A 260 -8.14 -2.89 17.51
CA LEU A 260 -8.76 -3.88 16.60
C LEU A 260 -10.16 -4.32 17.05
N ASP A 261 -10.42 -4.31 18.34
CA ASP A 261 -11.68 -4.79 18.91
C ASP A 261 -12.72 -3.67 18.95
N THR A 262 -12.32 -2.49 19.39
CA THR A 262 -13.23 -1.35 19.61
C THR A 262 -13.29 -0.38 18.44
N GLY A 263 -12.27 -0.37 17.57
CA GLY A 263 -12.11 0.63 16.53
C GLY A 263 -11.77 2.04 17.03
N ALA A 264 -11.58 2.21 18.34
CA ALA A 264 -11.24 3.51 18.92
C ALA A 264 -9.79 3.90 18.58
N PRO A 265 -9.50 5.20 18.36
CA PRO A 265 -8.12 5.67 18.20
C PRO A 265 -7.30 5.43 19.47
N ILE A 266 -6.06 4.97 19.27
CA ILE A 266 -5.09 4.73 20.36
C ILE A 266 -3.78 5.45 20.06
N SER A 267 -3.07 5.86 21.10
CA SER A 267 -1.73 6.45 21.02
C SER A 267 -0.62 5.47 21.41
N GLN A 268 -0.98 4.37 22.08
CA GLN A 268 -0.06 3.35 22.57
C GLN A 268 -0.42 1.97 22.00
N GLY A 269 0.60 1.16 21.73
CA GLY A 269 0.39 -0.18 21.21
C GLY A 269 0.17 -0.24 19.71
N GLU A 270 -0.05 -1.45 19.24
CA GLU A 270 -0.32 -1.74 17.82
C GLU A 270 -1.82 -1.67 17.53
N GLY A 271 -2.18 -1.19 16.35
CA GLY A 271 -3.55 -1.15 15.91
C GLY A 271 -3.65 -0.99 14.39
N GLN A 272 -4.88 -1.03 13.88
CA GLN A 272 -5.14 -0.83 12.46
C GLN A 272 -4.94 0.64 12.06
N VAL A 273 -4.27 0.85 10.95
CA VAL A 273 -4.19 2.18 10.33
C VAL A 273 -5.55 2.53 9.71
N VAL A 274 -6.15 3.60 10.20
CA VAL A 274 -7.42 4.15 9.74
C VAL A 274 -7.19 5.56 9.24
N VAL A 275 -7.74 5.89 8.08
CA VAL A 275 -7.52 7.20 7.46
C VAL A 275 -8.82 7.90 7.12
N THR A 276 -8.80 9.23 7.18
CA THR A 276 -9.86 10.10 6.66
C THR A 276 -9.24 11.05 5.67
N LEU A 277 -9.65 10.95 4.40
CA LEU A 277 -9.18 11.85 3.34
C LEU A 277 -9.84 13.23 3.46
N LEU A 278 -9.04 14.28 3.45
CA LEU A 278 -9.54 15.66 3.49
C LEU A 278 -9.91 16.17 2.10
N ARG A 279 -10.67 15.34 1.35
CA ARG A 279 -11.16 15.71 0.01
C ARG A 279 -12.65 15.40 -0.11
N PRO A 280 -13.47 16.42 -0.42
CA PRO A 280 -14.93 16.28 -0.35
C PRO A 280 -15.56 15.55 -1.54
N ASP A 281 -14.87 15.44 -2.66
CA ASP A 281 -15.36 14.84 -3.91
C ASP A 281 -15.23 13.30 -3.94
N TYR A 282 -14.33 12.74 -3.13
CA TYR A 282 -14.16 11.29 -2.89
C TYR A 282 -13.74 11.07 -1.42
N PRO A 283 -14.65 11.28 -0.47
CA PRO A 283 -14.33 11.25 0.95
C PRO A 283 -14.33 9.82 1.49
N LEU A 284 -13.15 9.26 1.67
CA LEU A 284 -12.98 8.05 2.48
C LEU A 284 -12.84 8.48 3.94
N VAL A 285 -13.92 8.34 4.71
CA VAL A 285 -13.97 8.74 6.13
C VAL A 285 -13.84 7.53 7.01
N ARG A 286 -12.85 7.53 7.92
CA ARG A 286 -12.50 6.40 8.77
C ARG A 286 -12.37 5.10 7.97
N PHE A 287 -11.57 5.15 6.93
CA PHE A 287 -11.29 4.00 6.08
C PHE A 287 -10.14 3.17 6.66
N GLY A 288 -10.41 1.91 6.94
CA GLY A 288 -9.43 0.94 7.43
C GLY A 288 -8.59 0.39 6.29
N THR A 289 -7.29 0.62 6.35
CA THR A 289 -6.36 0.14 5.31
C THR A 289 -6.17 -1.38 5.37
N GLY A 290 -6.48 -2.00 6.52
CA GLY A 290 -6.15 -3.38 6.82
C GLY A 290 -4.68 -3.59 7.22
N ASP A 291 -3.87 -2.54 7.29
CA ASP A 291 -2.49 -2.62 7.76
C ASP A 291 -2.40 -2.28 9.25
N LEU A 292 -1.46 -2.92 9.95
CA LEU A 292 -1.13 -2.64 11.35
C LEU A 292 0.04 -1.67 11.45
N SER A 293 -0.02 -0.77 12.42
CA SER A 293 1.09 0.11 12.79
C SER A 293 1.01 0.48 14.26
N ALA A 294 1.97 1.28 14.71
CA ALA A 294 1.97 1.90 16.02
C ALA A 294 2.52 3.33 15.91
N TRP A 295 2.20 4.16 16.90
CA TRP A 295 2.79 5.49 17.00
C TRP A 295 4.15 5.43 17.70
N ARG A 296 5.05 6.29 17.28
CA ARG A 296 6.30 6.62 17.97
C ARG A 296 6.51 8.13 17.98
N LEU A 297 7.36 8.60 18.90
CA LEU A 297 7.77 9.98 18.92
C LEU A 297 8.96 10.19 17.98
N GLY A 298 8.88 11.16 17.10
CA GLY A 298 10.01 11.63 16.29
C GLY A 298 11.02 12.40 17.11
N ALA A 299 12.22 12.64 16.58
CA ALA A 299 13.25 13.43 17.25
C ALA A 299 12.82 14.90 17.48
N ASP A 300 11.92 15.39 16.65
CA ASP A 300 11.31 16.72 16.74
C ASP A 300 10.09 16.79 17.67
N GLY A 301 9.76 15.68 18.34
CA GLY A 301 8.58 15.56 19.21
C GLY A 301 7.26 15.35 18.47
N SER A 302 7.25 15.23 17.15
CA SER A 302 6.04 14.93 16.37
C SER A 302 5.68 13.45 16.41
N PRO A 303 4.38 13.07 16.32
CA PRO A 303 4.00 11.67 16.21
C PRO A 303 4.33 11.15 14.80
N ARG A 304 4.88 9.93 14.74
CA ARG A 304 5.24 9.24 13.51
C ARG A 304 4.77 7.80 13.58
N LEU A 305 4.37 7.21 12.46
CA LEU A 305 4.15 5.77 12.38
C LEU A 305 5.50 5.03 12.35
N VAL A 306 5.55 3.87 13.01
CA VAL A 306 6.75 3.01 12.96
C VAL A 306 6.96 2.35 11.60
N GLY A 307 5.96 2.38 10.73
CA GLY A 307 5.87 1.64 9.48
C GLY A 307 4.75 0.60 9.52
N VAL A 308 4.66 -0.26 8.51
CA VAL A 308 3.68 -1.36 8.47
C VAL A 308 4.25 -2.55 9.22
N LEU A 309 3.60 -2.96 10.31
CA LEU A 309 3.99 -4.09 11.17
C LEU A 309 3.40 -5.42 10.69
N GLY A 310 2.28 -5.36 9.95
CA GLY A 310 1.54 -6.52 9.49
C GLY A 310 0.18 -6.13 8.94
N ARG A 311 -0.75 -7.10 8.91
CA ARG A 311 -2.13 -6.88 8.46
C ARG A 311 -3.13 -7.33 9.52
N SER A 312 -4.19 -6.56 9.65
CA SER A 312 -5.30 -6.84 10.58
C SER A 312 -6.25 -7.94 10.07
N GLY A 313 -6.08 -8.43 8.85
CA GLY A 313 -6.91 -9.46 8.22
C GLY A 313 -6.09 -10.61 7.66
N ALA A 314 -6.78 -11.65 7.18
CA ALA A 314 -6.16 -12.84 6.63
C ALA A 314 -5.40 -12.62 5.29
N ALA A 315 -5.48 -11.43 4.69
CA ALA A 315 -4.78 -11.11 3.45
C ALA A 315 -3.31 -10.80 3.69
N VAL A 316 -2.43 -11.38 2.89
CA VAL A 316 -0.98 -11.18 3.00
C VAL A 316 -0.46 -10.48 1.73
N LYS A 317 0.36 -9.45 1.90
CA LYS A 317 1.00 -8.75 0.78
C LYS A 317 2.22 -9.53 0.30
N VAL A 318 2.27 -9.85 -0.99
CA VAL A 318 3.35 -10.60 -1.63
C VAL A 318 3.74 -9.88 -2.91
N ARG A 319 5.02 -9.51 -3.06
CA ARG A 319 5.53 -8.80 -4.25
C ARG A 319 4.70 -7.58 -4.64
N GLY A 320 4.23 -6.81 -3.63
CA GLY A 320 3.42 -5.60 -3.83
C GLY A 320 1.92 -5.83 -4.07
N MET A 321 1.45 -7.08 -4.25
CA MET A 321 0.04 -7.45 -4.42
C MET A 321 -0.50 -8.16 -3.19
N PHE A 322 -1.83 -8.14 -2.99
CA PHE A 322 -2.47 -8.81 -1.88
C PHE A 322 -2.97 -10.21 -2.27
N LEU A 323 -2.55 -11.21 -1.50
CA LEU A 323 -3.09 -12.56 -1.55
C LEU A 323 -4.17 -12.70 -0.49
N HIS A 324 -5.42 -12.76 -0.92
CA HIS A 324 -6.57 -12.90 -0.03
C HIS A 324 -7.02 -14.37 0.06
N PRO A 325 -7.22 -14.94 1.27
CA PRO A 325 -7.67 -16.32 1.42
C PRO A 325 -8.99 -16.61 0.69
N ARG A 326 -9.95 -15.66 0.72
CA ARG A 326 -11.23 -15.82 0.01
C ARG A 326 -11.07 -15.89 -1.50
N GLN A 327 -10.19 -15.05 -2.08
CA GLN A 327 -9.90 -15.11 -3.52
C GLN A 327 -9.16 -16.38 -3.88
N ALA A 328 -8.17 -16.77 -3.07
CA ALA A 328 -7.46 -18.03 -3.22
C ALA A 328 -8.44 -19.23 -3.19
N SER A 329 -9.36 -19.26 -2.22
CA SER A 329 -10.41 -20.27 -2.14
C SER A 329 -11.29 -20.30 -3.39
N ALA A 330 -11.76 -19.15 -3.87
CA ALA A 330 -12.61 -19.06 -5.05
C ALA A 330 -11.90 -19.56 -6.32
N VAL A 331 -10.62 -19.24 -6.48
CA VAL A 331 -9.82 -19.64 -7.64
C VAL A 331 -9.49 -21.13 -7.61
N LEU A 332 -9.16 -21.68 -6.44
CA LEU A 332 -8.74 -23.08 -6.29
C LEU A 332 -9.90 -24.06 -6.08
N ALA A 333 -11.06 -23.63 -5.59
CA ALA A 333 -12.26 -24.47 -5.44
C ALA A 333 -12.76 -25.08 -6.75
N GLY A 334 -12.40 -24.50 -7.90
CA GLY A 334 -12.79 -25.02 -9.23
C GLY A 334 -11.73 -25.90 -9.89
N VAL A 335 -10.64 -26.27 -9.21
CA VAL A 335 -9.59 -27.13 -9.78
C VAL A 335 -9.87 -28.59 -9.42
N PRO A 336 -10.20 -29.47 -10.40
CA PRO A 336 -10.42 -30.88 -10.13
C PRO A 336 -9.15 -31.53 -9.57
N GLY A 337 -9.33 -32.42 -8.60
CA GLY A 337 -8.20 -33.16 -8.00
C GLY A 337 -7.49 -32.44 -6.85
N VAL A 338 -7.83 -31.21 -6.50
CA VAL A 338 -7.33 -30.55 -5.29
C VAL A 338 -8.23 -30.89 -4.11
N ALA A 339 -7.70 -31.62 -3.13
CA ALA A 339 -8.38 -31.91 -1.88
C ALA A 339 -8.20 -30.81 -0.84
N ARG A 340 -6.98 -30.30 -0.68
CA ARG A 340 -6.61 -29.22 0.23
C ARG A 340 -5.47 -28.40 -0.37
N TRP A 341 -5.32 -27.18 0.10
CA TRP A 341 -4.27 -26.27 -0.37
C TRP A 341 -3.85 -25.31 0.73
N ARG A 342 -2.63 -24.78 0.60
CA ARG A 342 -2.09 -23.72 1.44
C ARG A 342 -1.06 -22.91 0.65
N PHE A 343 -1.11 -21.58 0.76
CA PHE A 343 0.00 -20.75 0.32
C PHE A 343 1.03 -20.61 1.44
N VAL A 344 2.31 -20.60 1.06
CA VAL A 344 3.44 -20.34 1.95
C VAL A 344 4.23 -19.18 1.36
N ILE A 345 4.55 -18.22 2.20
CA ILE A 345 5.32 -17.04 1.82
C ILE A 345 6.59 -17.04 2.64
N ASP A 346 7.71 -17.14 1.96
CA ASP A 346 9.05 -17.04 2.52
C ASP A 346 9.77 -15.80 2.00
N ARG A 347 10.95 -15.49 2.53
CA ARG A 347 11.80 -14.41 2.04
C ARG A 347 13.20 -14.96 1.77
N VAL A 348 13.62 -14.85 0.50
CA VAL A 348 14.94 -15.31 0.06
C VAL A 348 15.65 -14.12 -0.57
N GLU A 349 16.84 -13.78 -0.08
CA GLU A 349 17.65 -12.65 -0.59
C GLU A 349 16.86 -11.34 -0.75
N HIS A 350 16.09 -10.99 0.28
CA HIS A 350 15.22 -9.80 0.33
C HIS A 350 14.05 -9.81 -0.67
N ARG A 351 13.74 -10.93 -1.32
CA ARG A 351 12.58 -11.08 -2.22
C ARG A 351 11.55 -12.01 -1.61
N ASP A 352 10.28 -11.68 -1.80
CA ASP A 352 9.20 -12.57 -1.42
C ASP A 352 9.21 -13.80 -2.33
N ASP A 353 9.25 -14.98 -1.73
CA ASP A 353 9.06 -16.25 -2.40
C ASP A 353 7.69 -16.83 -2.04
N LEU A 354 6.86 -17.07 -3.06
CA LEU A 354 5.51 -17.58 -2.91
C LEU A 354 5.46 -19.02 -3.42
N GLY A 355 5.07 -19.93 -2.54
CA GLY A 355 4.75 -21.32 -2.85
C GLY A 355 3.27 -21.62 -2.63
N CYS A 356 2.74 -22.63 -3.32
CA CYS A 356 1.45 -23.22 -3.05
C CYS A 356 1.62 -24.71 -2.80
N GLU A 357 1.30 -25.16 -1.60
CA GLU A 357 1.27 -26.58 -1.23
C GLU A 357 -0.15 -27.12 -1.46
N ILE A 358 -0.26 -28.26 -2.14
CA ILE A 358 -1.55 -28.90 -2.44
C ILE A 358 -1.54 -30.36 -1.96
N VAL A 359 -2.67 -30.81 -1.46
CA VAL A 359 -2.95 -32.23 -1.28
C VAL A 359 -3.83 -32.67 -2.45
N VAL A 360 -3.34 -33.63 -3.21
CA VAL A 360 -4.02 -34.14 -4.39
C VAL A 360 -5.02 -35.24 -3.97
N ALA A 361 -6.21 -35.24 -4.53
CA ALA A 361 -7.23 -36.24 -4.25
C ALA A 361 -6.79 -37.62 -4.76
N GLU A 362 -7.24 -38.67 -4.08
CA GLU A 362 -6.89 -40.06 -4.42
C GLU A 362 -7.27 -40.40 -5.88
N GLY A 363 -6.30 -40.90 -6.62
CA GLY A 363 -6.47 -41.29 -8.02
C GLY A 363 -6.28 -40.18 -9.06
N ALA A 364 -5.99 -38.96 -8.64
CA ALA A 364 -5.61 -37.88 -9.55
C ALA A 364 -4.08 -37.86 -9.78
N ASP A 365 -3.67 -37.33 -10.92
CA ASP A 365 -2.26 -37.22 -11.29
C ASP A 365 -1.64 -35.93 -10.76
N ASP A 366 -0.66 -36.05 -9.89
CA ASP A 366 -0.02 -34.94 -9.17
C ASP A 366 0.54 -33.85 -10.09
N GLU A 367 1.20 -34.24 -11.18
CA GLU A 367 1.83 -33.27 -12.12
C GLU A 367 0.75 -32.46 -12.87
N THR A 368 -0.30 -33.14 -13.32
CA THR A 368 -1.42 -32.50 -14.02
C THR A 368 -2.16 -31.53 -13.08
N VAL A 369 -2.48 -31.95 -11.86
CA VAL A 369 -3.18 -31.09 -10.88
C VAL A 369 -2.31 -29.90 -10.49
N ALA A 370 -1.01 -30.08 -10.28
CA ALA A 370 -0.09 -28.97 -9.95
C ALA A 370 0.01 -27.96 -11.09
N ALA A 371 0.05 -28.42 -12.35
CA ALA A 371 0.06 -27.55 -13.52
C ALA A 371 -1.24 -26.73 -13.64
N ASP A 372 -2.39 -27.36 -13.46
CA ASP A 372 -3.71 -26.70 -13.50
C ASP A 372 -3.85 -25.67 -12.38
N VAL A 373 -3.36 -25.97 -11.17
CA VAL A 373 -3.30 -25.04 -10.04
C VAL A 373 -2.44 -23.85 -10.37
N ALA A 374 -1.24 -24.06 -10.92
CA ALA A 374 -0.33 -22.97 -11.28
C ALA A 374 -0.95 -22.02 -12.33
N ASP A 375 -1.63 -22.57 -13.32
CA ASP A 375 -2.32 -21.79 -14.34
C ASP A 375 -3.53 -21.01 -13.79
N ARG A 376 -4.29 -21.62 -12.87
CA ARG A 376 -5.37 -20.93 -12.17
C ARG A 376 -4.89 -19.81 -11.27
N ILE A 377 -3.79 -20.03 -10.53
CA ILE A 377 -3.16 -19.01 -9.71
C ILE A 377 -2.70 -17.84 -10.60
N ARG A 378 -2.03 -18.13 -11.72
CA ARG A 378 -1.56 -17.10 -12.65
C ARG A 378 -2.70 -16.30 -13.27
N SER A 379 -3.75 -16.96 -13.73
CA SER A 379 -4.88 -16.31 -14.39
C SER A 379 -5.84 -15.61 -13.42
N GLY A 380 -6.13 -16.21 -12.26
CA GLY A 380 -7.12 -15.71 -11.31
C GLY A 380 -6.57 -14.81 -10.22
N LEU A 381 -5.34 -15.07 -9.75
CA LEU A 381 -4.69 -14.30 -8.69
C LEU A 381 -3.54 -13.41 -9.19
N ARG A 382 -3.09 -13.61 -10.43
CA ARG A 382 -1.95 -12.90 -11.06
C ARG A 382 -0.61 -13.11 -10.35
N PHE A 383 -0.48 -14.21 -9.61
CA PHE A 383 0.78 -14.63 -9.02
C PHE A 383 1.43 -15.73 -9.86
N SER A 384 2.76 -15.71 -9.90
CA SER A 384 3.56 -16.88 -10.28
C SER A 384 4.16 -17.47 -9.03
N CYS A 385 3.90 -18.74 -8.76
CA CYS A 385 4.46 -19.47 -7.62
C CYS A 385 4.78 -20.92 -8.02
N ALA A 386 5.67 -21.55 -7.26
CA ALA A 386 5.86 -22.97 -7.32
C ALA A 386 4.65 -23.67 -6.69
N VAL A 387 4.15 -24.73 -7.33
CA VAL A 387 3.10 -25.57 -6.78
C VAL A 387 3.73 -26.91 -6.43
N THR A 388 3.60 -27.35 -5.17
CA THR A 388 4.18 -28.59 -4.67
C THR A 388 3.08 -29.48 -4.11
N SER A 389 3.02 -30.74 -4.58
CA SER A 389 2.18 -31.77 -3.98
C SER A 389 2.81 -32.22 -2.67
N VAL A 390 1.99 -32.27 -1.62
CA VAL A 390 2.36 -32.76 -0.28
C VAL A 390 1.42 -33.87 0.15
N ALA A 391 1.94 -34.79 0.99
CA ALA A 391 1.14 -35.94 1.43
C ALA A 391 -0.05 -35.54 2.30
N ASP A 392 0.09 -34.49 3.12
CA ASP A 392 -0.99 -33.98 3.99
C ASP A 392 -0.70 -32.53 4.42
N LEU A 393 -1.74 -31.83 4.84
CA LEU A 393 -1.69 -30.51 5.49
C LEU A 393 -2.41 -30.60 6.85
N PRO A 394 -1.91 -29.92 7.92
CA PRO A 394 -2.61 -29.86 9.20
C PRO A 394 -4.07 -29.44 9.04
N GLU A 395 -5.00 -30.03 9.81
CA GLU A 395 -6.43 -29.71 9.71
C GLU A 395 -6.73 -28.24 10.00
N ASP A 396 -5.96 -27.64 10.88
CA ASP A 396 -6.01 -26.21 11.30
C ASP A 396 -5.06 -25.32 10.50
N ALA A 397 -4.46 -25.82 9.41
CA ALA A 397 -3.54 -25.01 8.60
C ALA A 397 -4.23 -23.75 8.07
N ALA A 398 -3.66 -22.59 8.38
CA ALA A 398 -4.13 -21.34 7.79
C ALA A 398 -3.97 -21.40 6.26
N PRO A 399 -4.96 -20.91 5.50
CA PRO A 399 -4.90 -20.88 4.02
C PRO A 399 -3.68 -20.14 3.46
N ILE A 400 -3.14 -19.20 4.24
CA ILE A 400 -1.91 -18.48 3.92
C ILE A 400 -1.03 -18.49 5.16
N THR A 401 0.19 -18.98 5.02
CA THR A 401 1.21 -18.98 6.06
C THR A 401 2.35 -18.05 5.66
N ASP A 402 2.52 -16.95 6.39
CA ASP A 402 3.61 -16.00 6.21
C ASP A 402 4.78 -16.41 7.13
N ARG A 403 5.90 -16.82 6.55
CA ARG A 403 7.13 -17.25 7.25
C ARG A 403 8.27 -16.24 7.11
N ARG A 404 7.98 -15.05 6.55
CA ARG A 404 9.02 -14.06 6.29
C ARG A 404 9.61 -13.54 7.59
N ASP A 405 10.92 -13.59 7.68
CA ASP A 405 11.71 -12.90 8.69
C ASP A 405 12.10 -11.51 8.15
N TRP A 406 11.79 -10.49 8.92
CA TRP A 406 12.07 -9.08 8.61
C TRP A 406 13.25 -8.52 9.42
N SER A 407 13.91 -9.37 10.23
CA SER A 407 15.07 -8.98 11.04
C SER A 407 16.35 -8.73 10.23
#